data_6fdd9bd02e95aa4c7403b5bbbe7866c5
#
_entry.id   6fdd9bd02e95aa4c7403b5bbbe7866c5
#
_cell.length_a   1.000
_cell.length_b   1.000
_cell.length_c   1.000
_cell.angle_alpha   90.00
_cell.angle_beta   90.00
_cell.angle_gamma   90.00
#
_symmetry.space_group_name_H-M   'P 1'
#
loop_
_entity.id
_entity.type
_entity.pdbx_description
1 polymer ?
#
loop_
_entity_poly.entity_id
_entity_poly.type
_entity_poly.pdbx_seq_one_letter_code
_entity_poly.pdbx_strand_id
1 'polypeptide(L)'
;MLDYDKEAERYDISRGGEPRAAAAAEGVLGLVPVQARSLLDVACGTGIVTRRLAAGRPGLRVTGVDRAPAMARYAAARLPGAVVLADGRRLPFQDAEFDVVSSVWLLHLVEDPVDTRRIVAECARVLSPGGTYVTTVDKGASHNVGSDIDVVLASRPRRPASDTDALVESYAVGCGLVPAGQARFPGRGQGRSPRRAIADLRRGWFVTLPPGHPLADDFAARLAALPDQDRPRPDPAFTLRAFRKPVPGSFLAG
;
A
#
# COMPACT_ATOMS: atom_id res chain seq x y z
N MET A 1 14.76 -6.00 5.37
CA MET A 1 13.31 -5.67 5.49
C MET A 1 13.08 -4.89 6.78
N LEU A 2 12.23 -3.87 6.76
CA LEU A 2 11.88 -3.09 7.96
C LEU A 2 11.19 -4.00 8.99
N ASP A 3 11.57 -3.86 10.26
CA ASP A 3 10.92 -4.56 11.37
C ASP A 3 9.65 -3.78 11.77
N TYR A 4 8.51 -4.20 11.22
CA TYR A 4 7.23 -3.52 11.43
C TYR A 4 6.73 -3.61 12.88
N ASP A 5 7.18 -4.60 13.65
CA ASP A 5 6.83 -4.69 15.07
C ASP A 5 7.49 -3.57 15.89
N LYS A 6 8.73 -3.19 15.54
CA LYS A 6 9.43 -2.06 16.18
C LYS A 6 8.95 -0.70 15.69
N GLU A 7 8.44 -0.63 14.46
CA GLU A 7 8.00 0.63 13.86
C GLU A 7 6.55 0.98 14.21
N ALA A 8 5.73 0.04 14.67
CA ALA A 8 4.28 0.20 14.83
C ALA A 8 3.88 1.46 15.61
N GLU A 9 4.58 1.77 16.72
CA GLU A 9 4.29 2.92 17.57
C GLU A 9 4.47 4.28 16.84
N ARG A 10 5.45 4.37 15.95
CA ARG A 10 5.80 5.61 15.23
C ARG A 10 5.28 5.63 13.80
N TYR A 11 4.71 4.51 13.35
CA TYR A 11 4.39 4.30 11.94
C TYR A 11 3.47 5.38 11.40
N ASP A 12 2.37 5.67 12.06
CA ASP A 12 1.39 6.63 11.59
C ASP A 12 1.99 8.03 11.47
N ILE A 13 2.65 8.52 12.53
CA ILE A 13 3.27 9.85 12.56
C ILE A 13 4.36 9.96 11.48
N SER A 14 5.17 8.91 11.33
CA SER A 14 6.27 8.91 10.36
C SER A 14 5.81 8.83 8.91
N ARG A 15 4.54 8.45 8.67
CA ARG A 15 3.99 8.17 7.34
C ARG A 15 2.89 9.13 6.88
N GLY A 16 2.74 10.28 7.51
CA GLY A 16 1.75 11.28 7.12
C GLY A 16 0.41 11.18 7.87
N GLY A 17 0.27 10.23 8.80
CA GLY A 17 -0.81 10.16 9.76
C GLY A 17 -2.23 10.15 9.18
N GLU A 18 -3.13 10.80 9.89
CA GLU A 18 -4.55 10.89 9.53
C GLU A 18 -4.84 11.53 8.15
N PRO A 19 -4.16 12.63 7.72
CA PRO A 19 -4.42 13.21 6.41
C PRO A 19 -4.11 12.24 5.26
N ARG A 20 -3.03 11.46 5.37
CA ARG A 20 -2.68 10.42 4.40
C ARG A 20 -3.71 9.29 4.42
N ALA A 21 -4.09 8.81 5.60
CA ALA A 21 -5.04 7.72 5.74
C ALA A 21 -6.42 8.08 5.19
N ALA A 22 -6.87 9.33 5.43
CA ALA A 22 -8.12 9.84 4.88
C ALA A 22 -8.11 9.86 3.34
N ALA A 23 -7.04 10.40 2.74
CA ALA A 23 -6.92 10.44 1.28
C ALA A 23 -6.87 9.04 0.65
N ALA A 24 -6.17 8.08 1.28
CA ALA A 24 -6.14 6.70 0.81
C ALA A 24 -7.52 6.02 0.90
N ALA A 25 -8.20 6.18 2.03
CA ALA A 25 -9.54 5.60 2.23
C ALA A 25 -10.56 6.19 1.25
N GLU A 26 -10.53 7.50 1.02
CA GLU A 26 -11.37 8.18 0.02
C GLU A 26 -11.11 7.61 -1.39
N GLY A 27 -9.84 7.47 -1.77
CA GLY A 27 -9.46 6.88 -3.05
C GLY A 27 -9.97 5.44 -3.22
N VAL A 28 -9.83 4.59 -2.18
CA VAL A 28 -10.36 3.22 -2.19
C VAL A 28 -11.88 3.23 -2.29
N LEU A 29 -12.58 4.00 -1.45
CA LEU A 29 -14.05 4.06 -1.44
C LEU A 29 -14.65 4.57 -2.75
N GLY A 30 -13.92 5.43 -3.48
CA GLY A 30 -14.30 5.87 -4.82
C GLY A 30 -14.31 4.75 -5.88
N LEU A 31 -13.58 3.65 -5.62
CA LEU A 31 -13.53 2.46 -6.49
C LEU A 31 -14.41 1.31 -5.99
N VAL A 32 -14.97 1.42 -4.78
CA VAL A 32 -15.82 0.38 -4.15
C VAL A 32 -17.25 0.51 -4.66
N PRO A 33 -17.86 -0.55 -5.20
CA PRO A 33 -19.26 -0.55 -5.63
C PRO A 33 -20.21 -0.14 -4.50
N VAL A 34 -21.23 0.66 -4.81
CA VAL A 34 -22.16 1.20 -3.80
C VAL A 34 -22.94 0.12 -3.05
N GLN A 35 -23.17 -1.02 -3.69
CA GLN A 35 -23.88 -2.18 -3.12
C GLN A 35 -23.00 -3.06 -2.22
N ALA A 36 -21.67 -2.83 -2.18
CA ALA A 36 -20.76 -3.64 -1.36
C ALA A 36 -21.11 -3.54 0.12
N ARG A 37 -21.12 -4.70 0.81
CA ARG A 37 -21.46 -4.87 2.22
C ARG A 37 -20.29 -5.35 3.07
N SER A 38 -19.25 -5.93 2.43
CA SER A 38 -18.07 -6.48 3.10
C SER A 38 -16.78 -6.06 2.40
N LEU A 39 -15.78 -5.69 3.19
CA LEU A 39 -14.44 -5.31 2.72
C LEU A 39 -13.38 -5.97 3.59
N LEU A 40 -12.43 -6.63 2.96
CA LEU A 40 -11.19 -7.11 3.58
C LEU A 40 -10.05 -6.18 3.23
N ASP A 41 -9.35 -5.65 4.23
CA ASP A 41 -8.14 -4.83 4.06
C ASP A 41 -6.89 -5.66 4.42
N VAL A 42 -6.16 -6.09 3.39
CA VAL A 42 -5.00 -6.98 3.50
C VAL A 42 -3.73 -6.16 3.74
N ALA A 43 -2.97 -6.51 4.77
CA ALA A 43 -1.87 -5.72 5.34
C ALA A 43 -2.37 -4.37 5.89
N CYS A 44 -3.38 -4.42 6.73
CA CYS A 44 -4.04 -3.24 7.30
C CYS A 44 -3.13 -2.37 8.19
N GLY A 45 -1.93 -2.86 8.54
CA GLY A 45 -0.97 -2.17 9.37
C GLY A 45 -1.57 -1.80 10.73
N THR A 46 -1.42 -0.54 11.14
CA THR A 46 -2.01 -0.03 12.39
C THR A 46 -3.54 0.15 12.34
N GLY A 47 -4.18 -0.16 11.20
CA GLY A 47 -5.63 0.00 11.01
C GLY A 47 -6.08 1.44 10.79
N ILE A 48 -5.17 2.40 10.58
CA ILE A 48 -5.53 3.82 10.40
C ILE A 48 -6.35 4.05 9.13
N VAL A 49 -6.02 3.38 8.01
CA VAL A 49 -6.81 3.41 6.76
C VAL A 49 -8.08 2.59 6.92
N THR A 50 -7.97 1.36 7.46
CA THR A 50 -9.08 0.42 7.67
C THR A 50 -10.22 1.05 8.47
N ARG A 51 -9.89 1.77 9.55
CA ARG A 51 -10.86 2.53 10.35
C ARG A 51 -11.57 3.60 9.52
N ARG A 52 -10.84 4.29 8.65
CA ARG A 52 -11.41 5.30 7.75
C ARG A 52 -12.32 4.68 6.68
N LEU A 53 -11.99 3.49 6.18
CA LEU A 53 -12.86 2.74 5.28
C LEU A 53 -14.19 2.38 5.96
N ALA A 54 -14.13 1.88 7.20
CA ALA A 54 -15.32 1.55 7.98
C ALA A 54 -16.20 2.79 8.29
N ALA A 55 -15.58 3.91 8.66
CA ALA A 55 -16.30 5.15 8.95
C ALA A 55 -16.84 5.85 7.71
N GLY A 56 -16.16 5.72 6.57
CA GLY A 56 -16.50 6.42 5.32
C GLY A 56 -17.71 5.86 4.58
N ARG A 57 -18.17 4.65 4.92
CA ARG A 57 -19.37 4.05 4.32
C ARG A 57 -20.20 3.29 5.36
N PRO A 58 -21.28 3.89 5.86
CA PRO A 58 -22.22 3.20 6.75
C PRO A 58 -22.76 1.92 6.12
N GLY A 59 -22.77 0.83 6.89
CA GLY A 59 -23.22 -0.50 6.44
C GLY A 59 -22.16 -1.35 5.74
N LEU A 60 -20.96 -0.83 5.44
CA LEU A 60 -19.83 -1.61 4.98
C LEU A 60 -19.11 -2.24 6.20
N ARG A 61 -19.18 -3.57 6.31
CA ARG A 61 -18.39 -4.31 7.32
C ARG A 61 -16.95 -4.42 6.84
N VAL A 62 -16.02 -3.90 7.62
CA VAL A 62 -14.59 -3.89 7.26
C VAL A 62 -13.82 -4.81 8.20
N THR A 63 -13.06 -5.73 7.65
CA THR A 63 -12.15 -6.62 8.37
C THR A 63 -10.72 -6.30 7.96
N GLY A 64 -9.80 -6.17 8.91
CA GLY A 64 -8.38 -5.97 8.65
C GLY A 64 -7.58 -7.26 8.88
N VAL A 65 -6.56 -7.48 8.06
CA VAL A 65 -5.57 -8.54 8.24
C VAL A 65 -4.17 -7.95 8.21
N ASP A 66 -3.34 -8.32 9.18
CA ASP A 66 -1.91 -8.04 9.13
C ASP A 66 -1.11 -9.22 9.68
N ARG A 67 0.12 -9.42 9.17
CA ARG A 67 1.00 -10.50 9.63
C ARG A 67 1.91 -10.09 10.81
N ALA A 68 2.10 -8.79 11.03
CA ALA A 68 2.94 -8.26 12.09
C ALA A 68 2.12 -8.14 13.38
N PRO A 69 2.46 -8.86 14.46
CA PRO A 69 1.68 -8.87 15.70
C PRO A 69 1.47 -7.48 16.32
N ALA A 70 2.50 -6.61 16.29
CA ALA A 70 2.35 -5.27 16.82
C ALA A 70 1.39 -4.43 15.98
N MET A 71 1.46 -4.51 14.65
CA MET A 71 0.52 -3.82 13.74
C MET A 71 -0.91 -4.28 14.00
N ALA A 72 -1.14 -5.59 14.05
CA ALA A 72 -2.47 -6.16 14.31
C ALA A 72 -3.04 -5.73 15.67
N ARG A 73 -2.21 -5.59 16.72
CA ARG A 73 -2.66 -5.06 18.03
C ARG A 73 -3.12 -3.61 17.94
N TYR A 74 -2.37 -2.74 17.26
CA TYR A 74 -2.78 -1.35 17.04
C TYR A 74 -4.08 -1.26 16.22
N ALA A 75 -4.20 -2.09 15.19
CA ALA A 75 -5.42 -2.17 14.40
C ALA A 75 -6.61 -2.66 15.23
N ALA A 76 -6.45 -3.71 16.06
CA ALA A 76 -7.49 -4.24 16.94
C ALA A 76 -7.97 -3.23 17.99
N ALA A 77 -7.09 -2.35 18.47
CA ALA A 77 -7.48 -1.25 19.36
C ALA A 77 -8.38 -0.22 18.64
N ARG A 78 -8.23 -0.04 17.34
CA ARG A 78 -9.04 0.86 16.50
C ARG A 78 -10.32 0.23 15.96
N LEU A 79 -10.31 -1.08 15.78
CA LEU A 79 -11.38 -1.89 15.17
C LEU A 79 -11.60 -3.15 16.02
N PRO A 80 -12.18 -3.02 17.22
CA PRO A 80 -12.39 -4.17 18.10
C PRO A 80 -13.20 -5.27 17.42
N GLY A 81 -12.67 -6.52 17.46
CA GLY A 81 -13.31 -7.68 16.87
C GLY A 81 -13.26 -7.80 15.35
N ALA A 82 -12.61 -6.83 14.66
CA ALA A 82 -12.57 -6.80 13.19
C ALA A 82 -11.14 -6.95 12.62
N VAL A 83 -10.18 -7.48 13.40
CA VAL A 83 -8.80 -7.67 12.94
C VAL A 83 -8.33 -9.09 13.18
N VAL A 84 -7.68 -9.67 12.17
CA VAL A 84 -7.14 -11.03 12.18
C VAL A 84 -5.62 -10.97 11.97
N LEU A 85 -4.87 -11.69 12.80
CA LEU A 85 -3.42 -11.90 12.61
C LEU A 85 -3.23 -13.03 11.59
N ALA A 86 -2.83 -12.70 10.37
CA ALA A 86 -2.58 -13.70 9.33
C ALA A 86 -1.68 -13.16 8.21
N ASP A 87 -1.15 -14.09 7.41
CA ASP A 87 -0.32 -13.77 6.24
C ASP A 87 -1.19 -13.61 4.99
N GLY A 88 -0.99 -12.53 4.24
CA GLY A 88 -1.71 -12.26 2.99
C GLY A 88 -1.48 -13.32 1.89
N ARG A 89 -0.45 -14.16 2.02
CA ARG A 89 -0.19 -15.31 1.12
C ARG A 89 -1.08 -16.52 1.42
N ARG A 90 -1.78 -16.52 2.55
CA ARG A 90 -2.71 -17.57 2.99
C ARG A 90 -3.75 -16.97 3.93
N LEU A 91 -4.81 -16.43 3.35
CA LEU A 91 -5.86 -15.76 4.10
C LEU A 91 -6.79 -16.79 4.78
N PRO A 92 -7.12 -16.62 6.07
CA PRO A 92 -7.96 -17.58 6.83
C PRO A 92 -9.46 -17.34 6.61
N PHE A 93 -9.85 -17.11 5.35
CA PHE A 93 -11.23 -16.83 4.94
C PHE A 93 -11.66 -17.82 3.85
N GLN A 94 -12.97 -17.99 3.72
CA GLN A 94 -13.56 -18.85 2.68
C GLN A 94 -13.43 -18.20 1.29
N ASP A 95 -13.60 -19.03 0.26
CA ASP A 95 -13.71 -18.53 -1.11
C ASP A 95 -14.95 -17.65 -1.23
N ALA A 96 -14.83 -16.56 -1.99
CA ALA A 96 -15.94 -15.67 -2.30
C ALA A 96 -16.65 -15.04 -1.07
N GLU A 97 -15.90 -14.73 0.00
CA GLU A 97 -16.46 -14.22 1.26
C GLU A 97 -16.67 -12.69 1.27
N PHE A 98 -15.90 -11.95 0.46
CA PHE A 98 -15.90 -10.49 0.49
C PHE A 98 -16.33 -9.86 -0.82
N ASP A 99 -17.14 -8.80 -0.75
CA ASP A 99 -17.50 -7.97 -1.92
C ASP A 99 -16.34 -7.11 -2.40
N VAL A 100 -15.44 -6.74 -1.48
CA VAL A 100 -14.26 -5.93 -1.77
C VAL A 100 -13.05 -6.48 -1.02
N VAL A 101 -11.90 -6.48 -1.69
CA VAL A 101 -10.60 -6.71 -1.07
C VAL A 101 -9.70 -5.52 -1.39
N SER A 102 -9.05 -4.94 -0.39
CA SER A 102 -8.04 -3.89 -0.57
C SER A 102 -6.67 -4.35 -0.10
N SER A 103 -5.61 -3.88 -0.76
CA SER A 103 -4.22 -4.04 -0.32
C SER A 103 -3.42 -2.77 -0.61
N VAL A 104 -3.63 -1.76 0.24
CA VAL A 104 -2.98 -0.45 0.06
C VAL A 104 -1.57 -0.47 0.63
N TRP A 105 -0.58 -0.14 -0.20
CA TRP A 105 0.85 -0.13 0.15
C TRP A 105 1.41 -1.48 0.61
N LEU A 106 0.92 -2.59 0.08
CA LEU A 106 1.43 -3.92 0.39
C LEU A 106 2.46 -4.43 -0.63
N LEU A 107 2.10 -4.50 -1.92
CA LEU A 107 2.82 -5.29 -2.92
C LEU A 107 4.28 -4.82 -3.13
N HIS A 108 4.55 -3.52 -2.99
CA HIS A 108 5.91 -2.98 -3.08
C HIS A 108 6.88 -3.44 -1.95
N LEU A 109 6.34 -4.05 -0.90
CA LEU A 109 7.13 -4.60 0.22
C LEU A 109 7.52 -6.07 0.02
N VAL A 110 6.93 -6.71 -0.98
CA VAL A 110 7.14 -8.13 -1.26
C VAL A 110 8.31 -8.26 -2.23
N GLU A 111 9.38 -8.94 -1.80
CA GLU A 111 10.60 -9.06 -2.61
C GLU A 111 10.51 -10.18 -3.65
N ASP A 112 9.84 -11.28 -3.30
CA ASP A 112 9.69 -12.44 -4.19
C ASP A 112 8.44 -12.29 -5.09
N PRO A 113 8.59 -12.28 -6.43
CA PRO A 113 7.47 -12.26 -7.35
C PRO A 113 6.46 -13.40 -7.15
N VAL A 114 6.93 -14.57 -6.69
CA VAL A 114 6.05 -15.71 -6.37
C VAL A 114 5.13 -15.37 -5.21
N ASP A 115 5.65 -14.71 -4.19
CA ASP A 115 4.85 -14.27 -3.04
C ASP A 115 3.87 -13.15 -3.42
N THR A 116 4.29 -12.21 -4.28
CA THR A 116 3.38 -11.18 -4.81
C THR A 116 2.21 -11.82 -5.56
N ARG A 117 2.48 -12.79 -6.43
CA ARG A 117 1.45 -13.53 -7.15
C ARG A 117 0.53 -14.30 -6.20
N ARG A 118 1.07 -14.94 -5.15
CA ARG A 118 0.26 -15.65 -4.13
C ARG A 118 -0.68 -14.72 -3.39
N ILE A 119 -0.22 -13.53 -3.01
CA ILE A 119 -1.08 -12.52 -2.35
C ILE A 119 -2.22 -12.11 -3.27
N VAL A 120 -1.95 -11.81 -4.54
CA VAL A 120 -2.99 -11.44 -5.51
C VAL A 120 -3.97 -12.59 -5.72
N ALA A 121 -3.49 -13.83 -5.79
CA ALA A 121 -4.33 -15.02 -5.91
C ALA A 121 -5.24 -15.22 -4.70
N GLU A 122 -4.74 -15.04 -3.48
CA GLU A 122 -5.55 -15.09 -2.26
C GLU A 122 -6.60 -13.98 -2.21
N CYS A 123 -6.23 -12.74 -2.59
CA CYS A 123 -7.19 -11.66 -2.72
C CYS A 123 -8.30 -11.99 -3.74
N ALA A 124 -7.95 -12.59 -4.89
CA ALA A 124 -8.92 -13.03 -5.89
C ALA A 124 -9.76 -14.22 -5.42
N ARG A 125 -9.20 -15.15 -4.63
CA ARG A 125 -9.92 -16.30 -4.09
C ARG A 125 -11.04 -15.88 -3.15
N VAL A 126 -10.72 -15.03 -2.17
CA VAL A 126 -11.68 -14.59 -1.15
C VAL A 126 -12.67 -13.55 -1.66
N LEU A 127 -12.46 -13.02 -2.86
CA LEU A 127 -13.35 -12.06 -3.50
C LEU A 127 -14.56 -12.75 -4.11
N SER A 128 -15.76 -12.25 -3.83
CA SER A 128 -17.03 -12.75 -4.38
C SER A 128 -17.13 -12.49 -5.89
N PRO A 129 -17.88 -13.32 -6.65
CA PRO A 129 -18.24 -12.96 -8.02
C PRO A 129 -18.90 -11.58 -8.08
N GLY A 130 -18.47 -10.74 -9.03
CA GLY A 130 -18.88 -9.33 -9.12
C GLY A 130 -18.14 -8.39 -8.17
N GLY A 131 -17.35 -8.91 -7.24
CA GLY A 131 -16.58 -8.13 -6.28
C GLY A 131 -15.38 -7.41 -6.90
N THR A 132 -14.78 -6.50 -6.14
CA THR A 132 -13.69 -5.61 -6.59
C THR A 132 -12.45 -5.74 -5.71
N TYR A 133 -11.30 -6.02 -6.33
CA TYR A 133 -9.97 -5.93 -5.70
C TYR A 133 -9.36 -4.57 -5.99
N VAL A 134 -8.90 -3.85 -4.96
CA VAL A 134 -8.25 -2.53 -5.07
C VAL A 134 -6.86 -2.57 -4.46
N THR A 135 -5.84 -2.15 -5.21
CA THR A 135 -4.46 -2.13 -4.71
C THR A 135 -3.68 -0.93 -5.20
N THR A 136 -2.64 -0.52 -4.46
CA THR A 136 -1.68 0.47 -4.95
C THR A 136 -0.70 -0.17 -5.91
N VAL A 137 -0.36 0.58 -6.96
CA VAL A 137 0.68 0.24 -7.94
C VAL A 137 1.72 1.34 -8.04
N ASP A 138 2.90 1.03 -8.58
CA ASP A 138 4.00 1.97 -8.85
C ASP A 138 4.39 2.85 -7.66
N LYS A 139 4.27 2.31 -6.45
CA LYS A 139 4.48 3.10 -5.22
C LYS A 139 5.88 3.72 -5.15
N GLY A 140 6.90 2.98 -5.59
CA GLY A 140 8.28 3.47 -5.64
C GLY A 140 8.46 4.62 -6.62
N ALA A 141 7.86 4.52 -7.80
CA ALA A 141 7.88 5.56 -8.84
C ALA A 141 7.09 6.80 -8.40
N SER A 142 5.98 6.63 -7.68
CA SER A 142 5.14 7.71 -7.17
C SER A 142 5.88 8.69 -6.25
N HIS A 143 6.97 8.25 -5.62
CA HIS A 143 7.81 9.13 -4.79
C HIS A 143 8.75 10.05 -5.59
N ASN A 144 8.88 9.86 -6.89
CA ASN A 144 9.59 10.79 -7.77
C ASN A 144 8.64 11.93 -8.16
N VAL A 145 8.79 13.06 -7.50
CA VAL A 145 7.98 14.27 -7.71
C VAL A 145 8.71 15.34 -8.52
N GLY A 146 9.89 15.00 -9.08
CA GLY A 146 10.73 15.92 -9.86
C GLY A 146 11.47 16.94 -9.00
N SER A 147 11.68 16.66 -7.71
CA SER A 147 12.39 17.55 -6.78
C SER A 147 13.91 17.46 -6.90
N ASP A 148 14.61 18.42 -6.31
CA ASP A 148 16.07 18.41 -6.15
C ASP A 148 16.57 17.16 -5.38
N ILE A 149 15.80 16.68 -4.41
CA ILE A 149 16.06 15.41 -3.70
C ILE A 149 16.03 14.23 -4.69
N ASP A 150 15.06 14.20 -5.61
CA ASP A 150 14.94 13.13 -6.60
C ASP A 150 16.12 13.15 -7.58
N VAL A 151 16.61 14.33 -7.96
CA VAL A 151 17.82 14.48 -8.78
C VAL A 151 19.03 13.89 -8.07
N VAL A 152 19.22 14.21 -6.79
CA VAL A 152 20.33 13.65 -6.00
C VAL A 152 20.21 12.12 -5.92
N LEU A 153 19.03 11.59 -5.67
CA LEU A 153 18.80 10.15 -5.49
C LEU A 153 18.60 9.36 -6.80
N ALA A 154 18.69 10.01 -7.96
CA ALA A 154 18.42 9.37 -9.25
C ALA A 154 19.37 8.19 -9.53
N SER A 155 20.65 8.32 -9.18
CA SER A 155 21.70 7.32 -9.41
C SER A 155 21.78 6.22 -8.33
N ARG A 156 20.87 6.23 -7.33
CA ARG A 156 20.88 5.19 -6.31
C ARG A 156 20.56 3.82 -6.92
N PRO A 157 21.19 2.73 -6.45
CA PRO A 157 20.79 1.38 -6.83
C PRO A 157 19.30 1.16 -6.56
N ARG A 158 18.60 0.51 -7.47
CA ARG A 158 17.18 0.17 -7.33
C ARG A 158 16.99 -1.33 -7.49
N ARG A 159 16.07 -1.90 -6.72
CA ARG A 159 15.57 -3.25 -6.98
C ARG A 159 14.44 -3.17 -8.01
N PRO A 160 14.21 -4.23 -8.78
CA PRO A 160 12.99 -4.35 -9.57
C PRO A 160 11.77 -4.12 -8.69
N ALA A 161 10.82 -3.34 -9.16
CA ALA A 161 9.59 -3.10 -8.42
C ALA A 161 8.67 -4.32 -8.55
N SER A 162 8.13 -4.77 -7.41
CA SER A 162 7.17 -5.89 -7.33
C SER A 162 5.71 -5.45 -7.51
N ASP A 163 5.48 -4.15 -7.62
CA ASP A 163 4.18 -3.51 -7.70
C ASP A 163 3.99 -2.62 -8.94
N THR A 164 4.74 -2.89 -10.04
CA THR A 164 4.48 -2.14 -11.29
C THR A 164 3.07 -2.41 -11.78
N ASP A 165 2.42 -1.39 -12.36
CA ASP A 165 1.05 -1.51 -12.86
C ASP A 165 0.88 -2.72 -13.79
N ALA A 166 1.75 -2.87 -14.78
CA ALA A 166 1.72 -3.99 -15.73
C ALA A 166 1.89 -5.36 -15.06
N LEU A 167 2.76 -5.46 -14.04
CA LEU A 167 2.99 -6.71 -13.31
C LEU A 167 1.78 -7.10 -12.47
N VAL A 168 1.21 -6.14 -11.73
CA VAL A 168 0.02 -6.36 -10.90
C VAL A 168 -1.18 -6.72 -11.78
N GLU A 169 -1.37 -6.05 -12.91
CA GLU A 169 -2.41 -6.38 -13.89
C GLU A 169 -2.23 -7.81 -14.41
N SER A 170 -1.00 -8.20 -14.78
CA SER A 170 -0.74 -9.56 -15.26
C SER A 170 -1.11 -10.64 -14.22
N TYR A 171 -0.82 -10.40 -12.95
CA TYR A 171 -1.19 -11.32 -11.86
C TYR A 171 -2.70 -11.36 -11.63
N ALA A 172 -3.36 -10.20 -11.63
CA ALA A 172 -4.80 -10.10 -11.46
C ALA A 172 -5.55 -10.83 -12.60
N VAL A 173 -5.16 -10.57 -13.84
CA VAL A 173 -5.72 -11.24 -15.03
C VAL A 173 -5.44 -12.74 -15.00
N GLY A 174 -4.24 -13.17 -14.61
CA GLY A 174 -3.89 -14.57 -14.42
C GLY A 174 -4.73 -15.28 -13.33
N CYS A 175 -5.36 -14.53 -12.43
CA CYS A 175 -6.31 -15.03 -11.44
C CYS A 175 -7.79 -14.87 -11.87
N GLY A 176 -8.06 -14.53 -13.14
CA GLY A 176 -9.39 -14.38 -13.69
C GLY A 176 -10.07 -13.05 -13.36
N LEU A 177 -9.36 -12.07 -12.84
CA LEU A 177 -9.88 -10.73 -12.64
C LEU A 177 -9.76 -9.88 -13.91
N VAL A 178 -10.62 -8.91 -14.09
CA VAL A 178 -10.57 -7.96 -15.21
C VAL A 178 -10.35 -6.53 -14.71
N PRO A 179 -9.57 -5.69 -15.43
CA PRO A 179 -9.42 -4.28 -15.09
C PRO A 179 -10.78 -3.58 -14.97
N ALA A 180 -10.96 -2.80 -13.90
CA ALA A 180 -12.26 -2.17 -13.59
C ALA A 180 -12.18 -0.68 -13.29
N GLY A 181 -10.98 -0.12 -13.21
CA GLY A 181 -10.78 1.31 -13.00
C GLY A 181 -9.50 1.65 -12.27
N GLN A 182 -9.30 2.94 -12.07
CA GLN A 182 -8.17 3.48 -11.33
C GLN A 182 -8.55 4.78 -10.64
N ALA A 183 -7.81 5.13 -9.58
CA ALA A 183 -7.90 6.40 -8.89
C ALA A 183 -6.52 6.91 -8.48
N ARG A 184 -6.37 8.21 -8.28
CA ARG A 184 -5.15 8.80 -7.70
C ARG A 184 -5.51 9.51 -6.42
N PHE A 185 -4.64 9.43 -5.43
CA PHE A 185 -4.81 10.15 -4.18
C PHE A 185 -3.48 10.76 -3.70
N PRO A 186 -3.51 11.92 -3.01
CA PRO A 186 -2.31 12.57 -2.52
C PRO A 186 -1.73 11.84 -1.31
N GLY A 187 -0.42 11.66 -1.29
CA GLY A 187 0.34 11.15 -0.14
C GLY A 187 0.62 12.24 0.88
N ARG A 188 -0.45 12.83 1.44
CA ARG A 188 -0.36 13.98 2.34
C ARG A 188 0.62 13.75 3.48
N GLY A 189 1.53 14.73 3.70
CA GLY A 189 2.56 14.66 4.73
C GLY A 189 3.71 13.69 4.44
N GLN A 190 3.84 13.20 3.21
CA GLN A 190 4.95 12.33 2.79
C GLN A 190 6.02 13.05 1.96
N GLY A 191 5.85 14.34 1.70
CA GLY A 191 6.89 15.19 1.14
C GLY A 191 8.14 15.14 2.01
N ARG A 192 9.29 14.96 1.38
CA ARG A 192 10.57 14.83 2.08
C ARG A 192 11.31 16.18 2.09
N SER A 193 11.88 16.53 3.24
CA SER A 193 12.93 17.54 3.31
C SER A 193 14.30 16.88 3.14
N PRO A 194 15.36 17.61 2.75
CA PRO A 194 16.71 17.06 2.67
C PRO A 194 17.16 16.43 3.99
N ARG A 195 16.92 17.10 5.13
CA ARG A 195 17.24 16.56 6.47
C ARG A 195 16.52 15.24 6.74
N ARG A 196 15.25 15.11 6.36
CA ARG A 196 14.50 13.86 6.52
C ARG A 196 15.02 12.77 5.59
N ALA A 197 15.36 13.09 4.36
CA ALA A 197 15.95 12.14 3.42
C ALA A 197 17.29 11.58 3.92
N ILE A 198 18.13 12.42 4.54
CA ILE A 198 19.38 11.99 5.20
C ILE A 198 19.07 11.05 6.37
N ALA A 199 18.10 11.39 7.21
CA ALA A 199 17.69 10.53 8.32
C ALA A 199 17.16 9.17 7.84
N ASP A 200 16.40 9.16 6.74
CA ASP A 200 15.89 7.96 6.12
C ASP A 200 17.03 7.09 5.53
N LEU A 201 18.05 7.68 4.91
CA LEU A 201 19.25 6.97 4.47
C LEU A 201 19.96 6.29 5.64
N ARG A 202 20.19 7.01 6.73
CA ARG A 202 20.87 6.49 7.93
C ARG A 202 20.10 5.36 8.63
N ARG A 203 18.78 5.35 8.51
CA ARG A 203 17.91 4.29 9.05
C ARG A 203 17.78 3.07 8.13
N GLY A 204 18.39 3.09 6.93
CA GLY A 204 18.25 2.03 5.96
C GLY A 204 16.85 1.95 5.30
N TRP A 205 16.12 3.05 5.26
CA TRP A 205 14.83 3.13 4.57
C TRP A 205 14.92 2.91 3.08
N PHE A 206 16.05 3.27 2.50
CA PHE A 206 16.38 2.92 1.13
C PHE A 206 17.01 1.53 1.15
N VAL A 207 16.22 0.50 1.00
CA VAL A 207 16.57 -0.92 1.15
C VAL A 207 17.85 -1.31 0.36
N THR A 208 18.15 -0.59 -0.70
CA THR A 208 19.36 -0.79 -1.53
C THR A 208 20.61 -0.09 -0.98
N LEU A 209 20.46 0.70 0.06
CA LEU A 209 21.56 1.43 0.72
C LEU A 209 21.49 1.14 2.22
N PRO A 210 21.96 -0.03 2.68
CA PRO A 210 21.97 -0.36 4.09
C PRO A 210 22.85 0.64 4.89
N PRO A 211 22.62 0.79 6.19
CA PRO A 211 23.46 1.62 7.05
C PRO A 211 24.94 1.24 6.90
N GLY A 212 25.81 2.26 6.76
CA GLY A 212 27.25 2.07 6.53
C GLY A 212 27.66 1.75 5.08
N HIS A 213 26.73 1.77 4.14
CA HIS A 213 27.07 1.64 2.72
C HIS A 213 27.77 2.91 2.23
N PRO A 214 28.95 2.83 1.55
CA PRO A 214 29.71 4.03 1.14
C PRO A 214 28.90 5.04 0.33
N LEU A 215 28.03 4.57 -0.56
CA LEU A 215 27.14 5.44 -1.33
C LEU A 215 26.11 6.17 -0.46
N ALA A 216 25.75 5.65 0.71
CA ALA A 216 24.81 6.34 1.60
C ALA A 216 25.41 7.64 2.15
N ASP A 217 26.70 7.65 2.45
CA ASP A 217 27.42 8.85 2.91
C ASP A 217 27.57 9.89 1.80
N ASP A 218 27.86 9.46 0.55
CA ASP A 218 27.88 10.36 -0.61
C ASP A 218 26.52 11.02 -0.84
N PHE A 219 25.45 10.23 -0.86
CA PHE A 219 24.08 10.77 -0.99
C PHE A 219 23.72 11.70 0.17
N ALA A 220 24.10 11.35 1.40
CA ALA A 220 23.86 12.19 2.57
C ALA A 220 24.59 13.55 2.46
N ALA A 221 25.84 13.57 2.00
CA ALA A 221 26.61 14.79 1.76
C ALA A 221 25.97 15.65 0.66
N ARG A 222 25.56 15.06 -0.45
CA ARG A 222 24.88 15.77 -1.55
C ARG A 222 23.51 16.32 -1.12
N LEU A 223 22.74 15.59 -0.33
CA LEU A 223 21.49 16.07 0.25
C LEU A 223 21.72 17.21 1.26
N ALA A 224 22.80 17.15 2.05
CA ALA A 224 23.15 18.21 2.99
C ALA A 224 23.55 19.53 2.30
N ALA A 225 24.00 19.48 1.04
CA ALA A 225 24.31 20.64 0.22
C ALA A 225 23.07 21.31 -0.42
N LEU A 226 21.89 20.69 -0.36
CA LEU A 226 20.66 21.28 -0.90
C LEU A 226 20.19 22.45 -0.03
N PRO A 227 19.53 23.48 -0.62
CA PRO A 227 18.90 24.54 0.15
C PRO A 227 17.70 24.06 0.96
N ASP A 228 17.23 24.89 1.89
CA ASP A 228 15.96 24.67 2.63
C ASP A 228 15.88 23.29 3.28
N GLN A 229 16.86 22.98 4.13
CA GLN A 229 17.07 21.66 4.72
C GLN A 229 15.83 21.07 5.44
N ASP A 230 14.98 21.91 6.00
CA ASP A 230 13.78 21.50 6.75
C ASP A 230 12.48 21.64 5.95
N ARG A 231 12.52 22.28 4.77
CA ARG A 231 11.35 22.48 3.92
C ARG A 231 11.00 21.20 3.17
N PRO A 232 9.82 20.58 3.39
CA PRO A 232 9.37 19.42 2.62
C PRO A 232 9.21 19.79 1.13
N ARG A 233 9.62 18.89 0.25
CA ARG A 233 9.29 18.92 -1.17
C ARG A 233 7.86 18.45 -1.37
N PRO A 234 7.25 18.58 -2.57
CA PRO A 234 5.87 18.20 -2.80
C PRO A 234 5.54 16.78 -2.33
N ASP A 235 4.32 16.59 -1.87
CA ASP A 235 3.80 15.26 -1.54
C ASP A 235 3.70 14.39 -2.80
N PRO A 236 3.97 13.07 -2.70
CA PRO A 236 3.73 12.13 -3.79
C PRO A 236 2.23 11.99 -4.08
N ALA A 237 1.89 11.52 -5.28
CA ALA A 237 0.55 11.05 -5.60
C ALA A 237 0.61 9.56 -5.93
N PHE A 238 -0.23 8.77 -5.25
CA PHE A 238 -0.28 7.32 -5.42
C PHE A 238 -1.41 6.91 -6.36
N THR A 239 -1.19 5.84 -7.11
CA THR A 239 -2.18 5.25 -8.00
C THR A 239 -2.78 4.00 -7.36
N LEU A 240 -4.11 3.90 -7.38
CA LEU A 240 -4.88 2.71 -7.11
C LEU A 240 -5.37 2.11 -8.42
N ARG A 241 -5.31 0.77 -8.52
CA ARG A 241 -5.96 0.00 -9.57
C ARG A 241 -7.08 -0.82 -8.95
N ALA A 242 -8.18 -0.91 -9.68
CA ALA A 242 -9.30 -1.77 -9.36
C ALA A 242 -9.43 -2.88 -10.40
N PHE A 243 -9.71 -4.08 -9.92
CA PHE A 243 -9.95 -5.27 -10.74
C PHE A 243 -11.26 -5.93 -10.27
N ARG A 244 -12.09 -6.35 -11.21
CA ARG A 244 -13.37 -7.01 -10.91
C ARG A 244 -13.27 -8.52 -11.13
N LYS A 245 -13.86 -9.30 -10.24
CA LYS A 245 -14.09 -10.73 -10.45
C LYS A 245 -15.36 -10.91 -11.28
N PRO A 246 -15.28 -11.48 -12.49
CA PRO A 246 -16.47 -11.70 -13.31
C PRO A 246 -17.53 -12.54 -12.60
N VAL A 247 -18.80 -12.29 -12.91
CA VAL A 247 -19.88 -13.17 -12.49
C VAL A 247 -19.96 -14.35 -13.46
N PRO A 248 -19.98 -15.60 -12.98
CA PRO A 248 -20.14 -16.76 -13.87
C PRO A 248 -21.38 -16.60 -14.77
N GLY A 249 -21.20 -16.79 -16.07
CA GLY A 249 -22.29 -16.68 -17.05
C GLY A 249 -22.55 -15.29 -17.63
N SER A 250 -21.83 -14.24 -17.23
CA SER A 250 -22.00 -12.89 -17.82
C SER A 250 -21.29 -12.67 -19.17
N PHE A 251 -20.61 -13.66 -19.71
CA PHE A 251 -19.86 -13.59 -20.98
C PHE A 251 -20.70 -13.92 -22.24
N LEU A 252 -22.02 -14.05 -22.14
CA LEU A 252 -22.90 -14.45 -23.27
C LEU A 252 -23.88 -13.34 -23.68
N ALA A 253 -23.46 -12.09 -23.74
CA ALA A 253 -24.28 -11.06 -24.37
C ALA A 253 -23.35 -9.99 -24.96
N GLY A 254 -22.91 -10.21 -26.20
CA GLY A 254 -22.13 -9.25 -27.00
C GLY A 254 -21.89 -9.83 -28.37
#